data_abb2f38463d7a11a42cf285e670d8bc9
#
_entry.id   abb2f38463d7a11a42cf285e670d8bc9
#
_cell.length_a   1.000
_cell.length_b   1.000
_cell.length_c   1.000
_cell.angle_alpha   90.00
_cell.angle_beta   90.00
_cell.angle_gamma   90.00
#
_symmetry.space_group_name_H-M   'P 1'
#
loop_
_entity.id
_entity.type
_entity.pdbx_description
1 polymer ?
#
loop_
_entity_poly.entity_id
_entity_poly.type
_entity_poly.pdbx_seq_one_letter_code
_entity_poly.pdbx_strand_id
1 'polypeptide(L)'
;MSDPVALRRALQDERRDELAARLRRLLAPLTGNERVLDVGCGTGAFAYALAPLVGEVVGVDSSEEYLASAREHAPEGCRFVIGNAESLDFPYGDFDLVGCLRVLHHVRRPELVVSELARVTRPGGRIVIADQLGDIDPIRSLEVDRFERARDPSHTRLLPDADIRGFLDANDLVVTANEVVREVRDMACYLDIAGLEGEERERVARMAPARYEVEIGWYVARKS
;
A
#
# COMPACT_ATOMS: atom_id res chain seq x y z
N MET A 1 11.83 -17.38 -17.57
CA MET A 1 11.56 -16.85 -16.23
C MET A 1 10.86 -15.51 -16.41
N SER A 2 9.66 -15.37 -15.87
CA SER A 2 8.95 -14.09 -15.92
C SER A 2 9.56 -13.17 -14.88
N ASP A 3 9.84 -11.92 -15.23
CA ASP A 3 10.29 -10.90 -14.30
C ASP A 3 9.18 -10.60 -13.27
N PRO A 4 9.38 -10.84 -11.97
CA PRO A 4 8.35 -10.60 -10.95
C PRO A 4 7.88 -9.15 -10.88
N VAL A 5 8.76 -8.17 -11.16
CA VAL A 5 8.41 -6.74 -11.17
C VAL A 5 7.52 -6.43 -12.36
N ALA A 6 7.84 -6.95 -13.54
CA ALA A 6 7.02 -6.78 -14.74
C ALA A 6 5.65 -7.46 -14.57
N LEU A 7 5.59 -8.66 -13.98
CA LEU A 7 4.33 -9.34 -13.69
C LEU A 7 3.46 -8.56 -12.70
N ARG A 8 4.06 -8.11 -11.58
CA ARG A 8 3.37 -7.26 -10.58
C ARG A 8 2.76 -6.04 -11.24
N ARG A 9 3.53 -5.39 -12.10
CA ARG A 9 3.07 -4.22 -12.84
C ARG A 9 1.90 -4.53 -13.76
N ALA A 10 2.00 -5.59 -14.58
CA ALA A 10 0.92 -5.99 -15.49
C ALA A 10 -0.40 -6.19 -14.74
N LEU A 11 -0.36 -6.88 -13.58
CA LEU A 11 -1.53 -7.07 -12.73
C LEU A 11 -2.08 -5.77 -12.12
N GLN A 12 -1.21 -4.81 -11.82
CA GLN A 12 -1.64 -3.49 -11.35
C GLN A 12 -2.28 -2.68 -12.47
N ASP A 13 -1.75 -2.77 -13.69
CA ASP A 13 -2.31 -2.12 -14.87
C ASP A 13 -3.72 -2.64 -15.21
N GLU A 14 -3.95 -3.95 -15.10
CA GLU A 14 -5.28 -4.56 -15.26
C GLU A 14 -6.31 -4.04 -14.27
N ARG A 15 -5.88 -3.69 -13.05
CA ARG A 15 -6.75 -3.21 -11.94
C ARG A 15 -6.75 -1.69 -11.79
N ARG A 16 -6.07 -0.96 -12.66
CA ARG A 16 -5.90 0.49 -12.53
C ARG A 16 -7.23 1.24 -12.51
N ASP A 17 -8.14 0.90 -13.42
CA ASP A 17 -9.45 1.58 -13.52
C ASP A 17 -10.31 1.32 -12.29
N GLU A 18 -10.28 0.10 -11.74
CA GLU A 18 -10.98 -0.23 -10.49
C GLU A 18 -10.40 0.58 -9.31
N LEU A 19 -9.07 0.63 -9.21
CA LEU A 19 -8.39 1.42 -8.18
C LEU A 19 -8.72 2.92 -8.32
N ALA A 20 -8.65 3.46 -9.53
CA ALA A 20 -8.98 4.86 -9.80
C ALA A 20 -10.43 5.20 -9.46
N ALA A 21 -11.37 4.31 -9.79
CA ALA A 21 -12.79 4.49 -9.45
C ALA A 21 -13.01 4.49 -7.94
N ARG A 22 -12.35 3.58 -7.21
CA ARG A 22 -12.39 3.51 -5.75
C ARG A 22 -11.82 4.77 -5.11
N LEU A 23 -10.63 5.19 -5.52
CA LEU A 23 -9.97 6.40 -5.01
C LEU A 23 -10.81 7.65 -5.29
N ARG A 24 -11.38 7.78 -6.50
CA ARG A 24 -12.29 8.90 -6.81
C ARG A 24 -13.49 8.94 -5.88
N ARG A 25 -14.08 7.79 -5.57
CA ARG A 25 -15.23 7.69 -4.65
C ARG A 25 -14.84 8.01 -3.21
N LEU A 26 -13.75 7.44 -2.71
CA LEU A 26 -13.32 7.60 -1.32
C LEU A 26 -12.73 8.99 -1.03
N LEU A 27 -12.10 9.60 -2.02
CA LEU A 27 -11.36 10.86 -1.89
C LEU A 27 -12.13 12.07 -2.43
N ALA A 28 -13.39 11.91 -2.84
CA ALA A 28 -14.19 13.04 -3.31
C ALA A 28 -14.47 14.07 -2.19
N PRO A 29 -14.53 15.39 -2.51
CA PRO A 29 -14.15 15.97 -3.80
C PRO A 29 -12.64 16.08 -3.98
N LEU A 30 -12.17 15.91 -5.23
CA LEU A 30 -10.83 16.29 -5.67
C LEU A 30 -10.95 17.54 -6.54
N THR A 31 -10.01 18.47 -6.40
CA THR A 31 -10.03 19.77 -7.10
C THR A 31 -9.22 19.75 -8.39
N GLY A 32 -8.39 18.71 -8.59
CA GLY A 32 -7.46 18.60 -9.71
C GLY A 32 -6.13 19.33 -9.49
N ASN A 33 -5.93 19.95 -8.33
CA ASN A 33 -4.71 20.71 -8.02
C ASN A 33 -3.96 20.14 -6.81
N GLU A 34 -4.42 19.03 -6.26
CA GLU A 34 -3.79 18.43 -5.07
C GLU A 34 -2.35 18.02 -5.36
N ARG A 35 -1.46 18.30 -4.41
CA ARG A 35 -0.13 17.74 -4.32
C ARG A 35 -0.20 16.47 -3.46
N VAL A 36 0.10 15.33 -4.07
CA VAL A 36 -0.09 14.00 -3.50
C VAL A 36 1.24 13.32 -3.23
N LEU A 37 1.35 12.62 -2.09
CA LEU A 37 2.45 11.70 -1.80
C LEU A 37 1.94 10.26 -1.81
N ASP A 38 2.63 9.37 -2.51
CA ASP A 38 2.44 7.92 -2.52
C ASP A 38 3.60 7.26 -1.75
N VAL A 39 3.35 6.83 -0.52
CA VAL A 39 4.37 6.25 0.37
C VAL A 39 4.41 4.74 0.23
N GLY A 40 5.59 4.18 -0.11
CA GLY A 40 5.77 2.80 -0.52
C GLY A 40 5.13 2.56 -1.89
N CYS A 41 5.42 3.44 -2.84
CA CYS A 41 4.73 3.49 -4.13
C CYS A 41 4.96 2.25 -5.01
N GLY A 42 5.99 1.44 -4.73
CA GLY A 42 6.33 0.29 -5.54
C GLY A 42 6.49 0.66 -7.01
N THR A 43 5.79 -0.05 -7.89
CA THR A 43 5.78 0.21 -9.35
C THR A 43 4.77 1.29 -9.78
N GLY A 44 4.19 2.06 -8.82
CA GLY A 44 3.44 3.28 -9.08
C GLY A 44 1.91 3.13 -9.21
N ALA A 45 1.31 2.04 -8.74
CA ALA A 45 -0.13 1.77 -8.94
C ALA A 45 -1.04 2.89 -8.44
N PHE A 46 -0.82 3.38 -7.20
CA PHE A 46 -1.62 4.46 -6.62
C PHE A 46 -1.36 5.79 -7.34
N ALA A 47 -0.07 6.11 -7.58
CA ALA A 47 0.31 7.32 -8.30
C ALA A 47 -0.34 7.39 -9.68
N TYR A 48 -0.32 6.30 -10.44
CA TYR A 48 -0.90 6.24 -11.78
C TYR A 48 -2.42 6.36 -11.79
N ALA A 49 -3.07 5.76 -10.78
CA ALA A 49 -4.52 5.85 -10.65
C ALA A 49 -5.00 7.27 -10.31
N LEU A 50 -4.17 8.06 -9.59
CA LEU A 50 -4.49 9.43 -9.20
C LEU A 50 -4.00 10.50 -10.17
N ALA A 51 -2.93 10.28 -10.92
CA ALA A 51 -2.35 11.29 -11.80
C ALA A 51 -3.36 12.04 -12.69
N PRO A 52 -4.39 11.39 -13.27
CA PRO A 52 -5.39 12.11 -14.07
C PRO A 52 -6.37 12.96 -13.25
N LEU A 53 -6.33 12.90 -11.93
CA LEU A 53 -7.33 13.48 -11.02
C LEU A 53 -6.77 14.60 -10.14
N VAL A 54 -5.44 14.80 -10.12
CA VAL A 54 -4.72 15.68 -9.20
C VAL A 54 -3.65 16.49 -9.93
N GLY A 55 -3.03 17.46 -9.26
CA GLY A 55 -2.02 18.34 -9.87
C GLY A 55 -0.64 17.70 -9.98
N GLU A 56 -0.18 17.02 -8.94
CA GLU A 56 1.16 16.39 -8.86
C GLU A 56 1.12 15.16 -7.98
N VAL A 57 1.86 14.12 -8.35
CA VAL A 57 2.08 12.95 -7.48
C VAL A 57 3.59 12.71 -7.30
N VAL A 58 4.00 12.61 -6.04
CA VAL A 58 5.34 12.19 -5.66
C VAL A 58 5.26 10.79 -5.09
N GLY A 59 5.91 9.81 -5.72
CA GLY A 59 6.06 8.46 -5.18
C GLY A 59 7.38 8.30 -4.42
N VAL A 60 7.35 7.67 -3.26
CA VAL A 60 8.54 7.32 -2.50
C VAL A 60 8.55 5.82 -2.20
N ASP A 61 9.68 5.17 -2.43
CA ASP A 61 9.92 3.75 -2.12
C ASP A 61 11.37 3.53 -1.73
N SER A 62 11.64 2.46 -1.00
CA SER A 62 13.00 2.06 -0.62
C SER A 62 13.69 1.17 -1.66
N SER A 63 12.95 0.66 -2.64
CA SER A 63 13.45 -0.22 -3.70
C SER A 63 13.72 0.56 -4.99
N GLU A 64 14.98 0.71 -5.35
CA GLU A 64 15.35 1.33 -6.63
C GLU A 64 14.85 0.51 -7.83
N GLU A 65 14.75 -0.81 -7.71
CA GLU A 65 14.21 -1.68 -8.74
C GLU A 65 12.74 -1.36 -9.06
N TYR A 66 11.91 -1.20 -8.02
CA TYR A 66 10.51 -0.77 -8.20
C TYR A 66 10.41 0.65 -8.74
N LEU A 67 11.25 1.56 -8.25
CA LEU A 67 11.28 2.94 -8.74
C LEU A 67 11.73 3.05 -10.20
N ALA A 68 12.66 2.21 -10.64
CA ALA A 68 13.06 2.15 -12.05
C ALA A 68 11.85 1.79 -12.94
N SER A 69 11.08 0.75 -12.56
CA SER A 69 9.86 0.37 -13.24
C SER A 69 8.78 1.48 -13.20
N ALA A 70 8.64 2.17 -12.05
CA ALA A 70 7.70 3.27 -11.92
C ALA A 70 8.08 4.48 -12.78
N ARG A 71 9.36 4.81 -12.93
CA ARG A 71 9.83 5.93 -13.76
C ARG A 71 9.69 5.68 -15.25
N GLU A 72 9.92 4.44 -15.69
CA GLU A 72 9.86 4.06 -17.11
C GLU A 72 8.51 4.40 -17.77
N HIS A 73 7.44 4.38 -17.01
CA HIS A 73 6.08 4.56 -17.52
C HIS A 73 5.30 5.64 -16.76
N ALA A 74 6.05 6.54 -16.09
CA ALA A 74 5.47 7.60 -15.28
C ALA A 74 4.51 8.48 -16.09
N PRO A 75 3.25 8.66 -15.68
CA PRO A 75 2.38 9.68 -16.25
C PRO A 75 2.97 11.08 -16.04
N GLU A 76 2.54 12.03 -16.87
CA GLU A 76 2.85 13.44 -16.63
C GLU A 76 2.39 13.86 -15.22
N GLY A 77 3.18 14.70 -14.55
CA GLY A 77 2.91 15.12 -13.17
C GLY A 77 3.33 14.12 -12.09
N CYS A 78 3.86 12.94 -12.46
CA CYS A 78 4.39 11.97 -11.51
C CYS A 78 5.92 12.03 -11.44
N ARG A 79 6.47 12.00 -10.22
CA ARG A 79 7.91 11.80 -9.99
C ARG A 79 8.14 10.78 -8.88
N PHE A 80 9.23 10.02 -8.98
CA PHE A 80 9.54 8.92 -8.07
C PHE A 80 10.93 9.08 -7.47
N VAL A 81 11.03 8.98 -6.15
CA VAL A 81 12.25 9.21 -5.38
C VAL A 81 12.50 8.07 -4.40
N ILE A 82 13.79 7.77 -4.17
CA ILE A 82 14.18 6.83 -3.12
C ILE A 82 13.94 7.42 -1.74
N GLY A 83 13.43 6.61 -0.80
CA GLY A 83 13.23 7.08 0.56
C GLY A 83 12.71 5.99 1.49
N ASN A 84 12.62 6.31 2.78
CA ASN A 84 12.16 5.42 3.83
C ASN A 84 10.81 5.90 4.38
N ALA A 85 9.80 5.03 4.36
CA ALA A 85 8.46 5.34 4.87
C ALA A 85 8.45 5.68 6.39
N GLU A 86 9.40 5.13 7.17
CA GLU A 86 9.53 5.44 8.61
C GLU A 86 10.23 6.79 8.90
N SER A 87 10.80 7.46 7.85
CA SER A 87 11.47 8.76 7.97
C SER A 87 11.48 9.44 6.61
N LEU A 88 10.46 10.22 6.32
CA LEU A 88 10.24 10.88 5.03
C LEU A 88 11.03 12.19 4.95
N ASP A 89 11.80 12.38 3.88
CA ASP A 89 12.55 13.60 3.62
C ASP A 89 11.69 14.69 2.93
N PHE A 90 10.58 15.03 3.61
CA PHE A 90 9.67 16.08 3.19
C PHE A 90 9.32 17.01 4.36
N PRO A 91 9.05 18.30 4.12
CA PRO A 91 8.64 19.24 5.15
C PRO A 91 7.31 18.83 5.83
N TYR A 92 7.06 19.40 7.01
CA TYR A 92 5.76 19.34 7.66
C TYR A 92 4.70 20.00 6.77
N GLY A 93 3.59 19.28 6.54
CA GLY A 93 2.42 19.82 5.86
C GLY A 93 2.63 20.09 4.36
N ASP A 94 3.51 19.37 3.70
CA ASP A 94 3.90 19.56 2.30
C ASP A 94 2.84 19.03 1.29
N PHE A 95 1.95 18.15 1.73
CA PHE A 95 1.00 17.46 0.85
C PHE A 95 -0.46 17.66 1.25
N ASP A 96 -1.33 17.79 0.24
CA ASP A 96 -2.79 17.85 0.38
C ASP A 96 -3.41 16.49 0.69
N LEU A 97 -2.81 15.46 0.09
CA LEU A 97 -3.24 14.07 0.18
C LEU A 97 -2.01 13.16 0.28
N VAL A 98 -2.03 12.22 1.21
CA VAL A 98 -0.96 11.22 1.37
C VAL A 98 -1.59 9.83 1.29
N GLY A 99 -1.04 8.97 0.43
CA GLY A 99 -1.43 7.57 0.28
C GLY A 99 -0.37 6.62 0.84
N CYS A 100 -0.83 5.51 1.42
CA CYS A 100 0.01 4.41 1.87
C CYS A 100 -0.75 3.09 1.64
N LEU A 101 -0.45 2.41 0.54
CA LEU A 101 -1.18 1.23 0.12
C LEU A 101 -0.31 -0.02 0.14
N ARG A 102 -0.67 -1.00 0.99
CA ARG A 102 0.03 -2.29 1.15
C ARG A 102 1.49 -2.15 1.57
N VAL A 103 1.74 -1.31 2.58
CA VAL A 103 3.08 -0.99 3.09
C VAL A 103 3.24 -1.36 4.55
N LEU A 104 2.20 -1.15 5.37
CA LEU A 104 2.34 -1.28 6.83
C LEU A 104 2.76 -2.69 7.26
N HIS A 105 2.35 -3.71 6.51
CA HIS A 105 2.75 -5.10 6.79
C HIS A 105 4.20 -5.44 6.37
N HIS A 106 4.90 -4.53 5.69
CA HIS A 106 6.31 -4.68 5.32
C HIS A 106 7.27 -3.97 6.29
N VAL A 107 6.79 -3.04 7.09
CA VAL A 107 7.64 -2.24 7.98
C VAL A 107 7.66 -2.79 9.40
N ARG A 108 8.76 -2.57 10.12
CA ARG A 108 8.90 -3.03 11.50
C ARG A 108 8.15 -2.15 12.50
N ARG A 109 8.01 -0.86 12.18
CA ARG A 109 7.42 0.16 13.04
C ARG A 109 6.32 0.91 12.28
N PRO A 110 5.16 0.27 12.02
CA PRO A 110 4.08 0.89 11.27
C PRO A 110 3.52 2.16 11.94
N GLU A 111 3.64 2.27 13.28
CA GLU A 111 3.30 3.47 14.03
C GLU A 111 4.11 4.70 13.60
N LEU A 112 5.41 4.52 13.24
CA LEU A 112 6.23 5.62 12.74
C LEU A 112 5.83 6.01 11.32
N VAL A 113 5.46 5.04 10.49
CA VAL A 113 4.95 5.35 9.15
C VAL A 113 3.71 6.22 9.27
N VAL A 114 2.72 5.83 10.07
CA VAL A 114 1.49 6.63 10.24
C VAL A 114 1.80 8.03 10.81
N SER A 115 2.76 8.14 11.73
CA SER A 115 3.22 9.43 12.25
C SER A 115 3.84 10.31 11.16
N GLU A 116 4.65 9.74 10.27
CA GLU A 116 5.24 10.46 9.13
C GLU A 116 4.17 10.86 8.11
N LEU A 117 3.19 9.98 7.80
CA LEU A 117 2.04 10.35 6.95
C LEU A 117 1.32 11.57 7.55
N ALA A 118 1.06 11.55 8.86
CA ALA A 118 0.41 12.66 9.55
C ALA A 118 1.28 13.92 9.50
N ARG A 119 2.60 13.81 9.72
CA ARG A 119 3.52 14.93 9.72
C ARG A 119 3.57 15.65 8.36
N VAL A 120 3.70 14.90 7.27
CA VAL A 120 3.85 15.50 5.94
C VAL A 120 2.53 15.95 5.32
N THR A 121 1.40 15.49 5.85
CA THR A 121 0.07 15.97 5.45
C THR A 121 -0.20 17.35 6.06
N ARG A 122 -0.69 18.30 5.26
CA ARG A 122 -1.06 19.64 5.77
C ARG A 122 -2.28 19.58 6.71
N PRO A 123 -2.47 20.56 7.60
CA PRO A 123 -3.73 20.70 8.33
C PRO A 123 -4.94 20.74 7.39
N GLY A 124 -5.98 19.99 7.71
CA GLY A 124 -7.15 19.80 6.85
C GLY A 124 -6.93 18.88 5.64
N GLY A 125 -5.71 18.40 5.41
CA GLY A 125 -5.36 17.43 4.39
C GLY A 125 -5.88 16.03 4.70
N ARG A 126 -5.74 15.12 3.75
CA ARG A 126 -6.29 13.75 3.84
C ARG A 126 -5.18 12.70 3.74
N ILE A 127 -5.43 11.60 4.42
CA ILE A 127 -4.57 10.40 4.35
C ILE A 127 -5.45 9.25 3.91
N VAL A 128 -4.98 8.42 2.98
CA VAL A 128 -5.60 7.14 2.64
C VAL A 128 -4.63 6.01 2.94
N ILE A 129 -5.07 5.06 3.75
CA ILE A 129 -4.35 3.82 4.04
C ILE A 129 -5.17 2.66 3.51
N ALA A 130 -4.52 1.74 2.81
CA ALA A 130 -5.11 0.45 2.47
C ALA A 130 -4.11 -0.66 2.77
N ASP A 131 -4.50 -1.61 3.63
CA ASP A 131 -3.61 -2.74 3.93
C ASP A 131 -4.39 -4.02 4.18
N GLN A 132 -3.69 -5.15 4.03
CA GLN A 132 -4.23 -6.44 4.38
C GLN A 132 -4.38 -6.54 5.91
N LEU A 133 -5.57 -6.91 6.34
CA LEU A 133 -5.87 -7.03 7.77
C LEU A 133 -5.43 -8.38 8.31
N GLY A 134 -4.85 -8.35 9.49
CA GLY A 134 -4.59 -9.52 10.31
C GLY A 134 -5.85 -9.99 11.03
N ASP A 135 -5.94 -11.30 11.28
CA ASP A 135 -7.00 -11.87 12.11
C ASP A 135 -6.85 -11.35 13.56
N ILE A 136 -7.97 -11.11 14.22
CA ILE A 136 -7.99 -10.78 15.65
C ILE A 136 -7.57 -11.97 16.51
N ASP A 137 -7.75 -13.20 16.03
CA ASP A 137 -7.20 -14.39 16.65
C ASP A 137 -5.69 -14.46 16.42
N PRO A 138 -4.86 -14.36 17.46
CA PRO A 138 -3.40 -14.30 17.31
C PRO A 138 -2.81 -15.60 16.75
N ILE A 139 -3.48 -16.74 16.91
CA ILE A 139 -3.00 -18.03 16.35
C ILE A 139 -3.18 -18.02 14.84
N ARG A 140 -4.38 -17.64 14.37
CA ARG A 140 -4.66 -17.53 12.93
C ARG A 140 -3.78 -16.48 12.25
N SER A 141 -3.63 -15.32 12.89
CA SER A 141 -2.73 -14.28 12.40
C SER A 141 -1.30 -14.80 12.25
N LEU A 142 -0.80 -15.55 13.24
CA LEU A 142 0.54 -16.12 13.20
C LEU A 142 0.72 -17.16 12.07
N GLU A 143 -0.28 -17.98 11.79
CA GLU A 143 -0.25 -18.97 10.69
C GLU A 143 -0.18 -18.27 9.34
N VAL A 144 -1.00 -17.24 9.12
CA VAL A 144 -0.98 -16.43 7.90
C VAL A 144 0.35 -15.70 7.75
N ASP A 145 0.85 -15.07 8.80
CA ASP A 145 2.15 -14.39 8.79
C ASP A 145 3.33 -15.34 8.49
N ARG A 146 3.24 -16.60 8.91
CA ARG A 146 4.27 -17.61 8.56
C ARG A 146 4.27 -17.92 7.07
N PHE A 147 3.09 -18.06 6.48
CA PHE A 147 2.95 -18.24 5.04
C PHE A 147 3.43 -17.00 4.28
N GLU A 148 2.99 -15.80 4.68
CA GLU A 148 3.37 -14.55 4.03
C GLU A 148 4.88 -14.30 4.09
N ARG A 149 5.55 -14.53 5.23
CA ARG A 149 7.01 -14.43 5.33
C ARG A 149 7.76 -15.48 4.51
N ALA A 150 7.19 -16.67 4.33
CA ALA A 150 7.78 -17.69 3.48
C ALA A 150 7.67 -17.33 1.99
N ARG A 151 6.60 -16.62 1.61
CA ARG A 151 6.35 -16.12 0.27
C ARG A 151 7.16 -14.86 -0.04
N ASP A 152 7.22 -13.93 0.91
CA ASP A 152 7.84 -12.62 0.76
C ASP A 152 8.67 -12.29 2.01
N PRO A 153 10.02 -12.37 1.92
CA PRO A 153 10.89 -12.12 3.07
C PRO A 153 10.79 -10.70 3.64
N SER A 154 10.24 -9.74 2.90
CA SER A 154 10.00 -8.38 3.39
C SER A 154 8.78 -8.27 4.29
N HIS A 155 7.90 -9.27 4.30
CA HIS A 155 6.72 -9.30 5.17
C HIS A 155 7.11 -9.34 6.64
N THR A 156 6.56 -8.44 7.45
CA THR A 156 6.76 -8.41 8.90
C THR A 156 5.60 -9.04 9.65
N ARG A 157 4.43 -8.41 9.60
CA ARG A 157 3.18 -8.90 10.18
C ARG A 157 1.97 -8.21 9.56
N LEU A 158 0.84 -8.88 9.55
CA LEU A 158 -0.45 -8.26 9.30
C LEU A 158 -0.93 -7.52 10.55
N LEU A 159 -1.56 -6.38 10.35
CA LEU A 159 -2.12 -5.56 11.43
C LEU A 159 -3.64 -5.78 11.51
N PRO A 160 -4.20 -6.05 12.72
CA PRO A 160 -5.64 -6.01 12.91
C PRO A 160 -6.20 -4.59 12.64
N ASP A 161 -7.49 -4.49 12.31
CA ASP A 161 -8.19 -3.21 12.13
C ASP A 161 -8.01 -2.26 13.33
N ALA A 162 -8.04 -2.81 14.54
CA ALA A 162 -7.89 -2.04 15.76
C ALA A 162 -6.51 -1.35 15.88
N ASP A 163 -5.42 -2.02 15.44
CA ASP A 163 -4.08 -1.44 15.47
C ASP A 163 -3.98 -0.25 14.51
N ILE A 164 -4.49 -0.40 13.28
CA ILE A 164 -4.47 0.69 12.28
C ILE A 164 -5.27 1.88 12.79
N ARG A 165 -6.47 1.66 13.35
CA ARG A 165 -7.28 2.72 13.95
C ARG A 165 -6.58 3.38 15.14
N GLY A 166 -5.92 2.59 15.98
CA GLY A 166 -5.15 3.10 17.10
C GLY A 166 -4.00 4.01 16.66
N PHE A 167 -3.29 3.67 15.58
CA PHE A 167 -2.27 4.55 15.02
C PHE A 167 -2.84 5.84 14.43
N LEU A 168 -4.01 5.78 13.77
CA LEU A 168 -4.68 6.97 13.28
C LEU A 168 -5.10 7.89 14.42
N ASP A 169 -5.74 7.36 15.44
CA ASP A 169 -6.19 8.09 16.63
C ASP A 169 -5.02 8.74 17.39
N ALA A 170 -3.92 7.99 17.60
CA ALA A 170 -2.72 8.48 18.25
C ALA A 170 -2.02 9.66 17.52
N ASN A 171 -2.38 9.92 16.28
CA ASN A 171 -1.86 11.02 15.45
C ASN A 171 -2.92 12.09 15.15
N ASP A 172 -4.00 12.17 15.92
CA ASP A 172 -5.10 13.13 15.74
C ASP A 172 -5.74 13.08 14.36
N LEU A 173 -5.78 11.89 13.74
CA LEU A 173 -6.35 11.65 12.44
C LEU A 173 -7.78 11.14 12.56
N VAL A 174 -8.75 11.93 12.12
CA VAL A 174 -10.17 11.58 12.17
C VAL A 174 -10.56 10.75 10.95
N VAL A 175 -10.93 9.49 11.15
CA VAL A 175 -11.42 8.61 10.08
C VAL A 175 -12.76 9.14 9.56
N THR A 176 -12.78 9.52 8.28
CA THR A 176 -13.97 10.09 7.59
C THR A 176 -14.68 9.08 6.70
N ALA A 177 -13.96 8.07 6.25
CA ALA A 177 -14.52 6.93 5.51
C ALA A 177 -13.68 5.68 5.76
N ASN A 178 -14.34 4.52 5.81
CA ASN A 178 -13.66 3.24 5.79
C ASN A 178 -14.51 2.19 5.08
N GLU A 179 -13.83 1.20 4.50
CA GLU A 179 -14.45 0.00 3.96
C GLU A 179 -13.50 -1.19 4.10
N VAL A 180 -14.06 -2.39 4.15
CA VAL A 180 -13.30 -3.65 4.10
C VAL A 180 -13.70 -4.38 2.83
N VAL A 181 -12.72 -4.79 2.04
CA VAL A 181 -12.91 -5.52 0.79
C VAL A 181 -12.33 -6.92 0.96
N ARG A 182 -13.09 -7.92 0.56
CA ARG A 182 -12.62 -9.31 0.52
C ARG A 182 -12.10 -9.67 -0.85
N GLU A 183 -10.91 -10.24 -0.89
CA GLU A 183 -10.28 -10.71 -2.11
C GLU A 183 -9.86 -12.17 -1.95
N VAL A 184 -10.22 -13.00 -2.93
CA VAL A 184 -9.68 -14.36 -3.02
C VAL A 184 -8.41 -14.30 -3.86
N ARG A 185 -7.31 -14.77 -3.31
CA ARG A 185 -6.03 -14.82 -4.02
C ARG A 185 -5.97 -16.00 -4.97
N ASP A 186 -5.66 -15.72 -6.23
CA ASP A 186 -5.14 -16.76 -7.13
C ASP A 186 -3.75 -17.16 -6.66
N MET A 187 -3.63 -18.34 -6.09
CA MET A 187 -2.39 -18.80 -5.46
C MET A 187 -1.26 -18.96 -6.47
N ALA A 188 -1.54 -19.38 -7.70
CA ALA A 188 -0.51 -19.53 -8.73
C ALA A 188 0.11 -18.17 -9.04
N CYS A 189 -0.73 -17.20 -9.39
CA CYS A 189 -0.32 -15.82 -9.65
C CYS A 189 0.36 -15.18 -8.43
N TYR A 190 -0.14 -15.46 -7.21
CA TYR A 190 0.39 -14.89 -5.97
C TYR A 190 1.82 -15.37 -5.64
N LEU A 191 2.15 -16.61 -6.01
CA LEU A 191 3.51 -17.15 -5.88
C LEU A 191 4.42 -16.67 -7.03
N ASP A 192 3.86 -16.46 -8.23
CA ASP A 192 4.61 -15.96 -9.39
C ASP A 192 5.13 -14.54 -9.17
N ILE A 193 4.30 -13.64 -8.63
CA ILE A 193 4.72 -12.26 -8.30
C ILE A 193 5.74 -12.17 -7.17
N ALA A 194 5.92 -13.25 -6.40
CA ALA A 194 6.96 -13.36 -5.40
C ALA A 194 8.28 -13.93 -5.99
N GLY A 195 8.29 -14.32 -7.26
CA GLY A 195 9.45 -14.90 -7.92
C GLY A 195 9.82 -16.31 -7.44
N LEU A 196 8.87 -17.03 -6.82
CA LEU A 196 9.14 -18.37 -6.28
C LEU A 196 9.11 -19.42 -7.38
N GLU A 197 10.14 -20.28 -7.41
CA GLU A 197 10.29 -21.35 -8.40
C GLU A 197 10.66 -22.69 -7.76
N GLY A 198 10.48 -23.78 -8.49
CA GLY A 198 10.94 -25.13 -8.14
C GLY A 198 10.47 -25.61 -6.76
N GLU A 199 11.37 -26.24 -6.01
CA GLU A 199 11.09 -26.84 -4.70
C GLU A 199 10.63 -25.78 -3.66
N GLU A 200 11.17 -24.57 -3.75
CA GLU A 200 10.78 -23.48 -2.84
C GLU A 200 9.31 -23.08 -3.05
N ARG A 201 8.91 -22.91 -4.31
CA ARG A 201 7.50 -22.65 -4.66
C ARG A 201 6.57 -23.73 -4.13
N GLU A 202 6.93 -25.00 -4.33
CA GLU A 202 6.15 -26.12 -3.82
C GLU A 202 6.07 -26.14 -2.28
N ARG A 203 7.19 -25.82 -1.62
CA ARG A 203 7.24 -25.74 -0.16
C ARG A 203 6.29 -24.65 0.35
N VAL A 204 6.34 -23.45 -0.22
CA VAL A 204 5.51 -22.32 0.18
C VAL A 204 4.03 -22.59 -0.17
N ALA A 205 3.75 -23.18 -1.33
CA ALA A 205 2.39 -23.55 -1.72
C ALA A 205 1.72 -24.51 -0.73
N ARG A 206 2.49 -25.45 -0.15
CA ARG A 206 1.96 -26.37 0.90
C ARG A 206 1.64 -25.68 2.23
N MET A 207 2.17 -24.49 2.48
CA MET A 207 1.86 -23.67 3.67
C MET A 207 0.61 -22.82 3.49
N ALA A 208 0.21 -22.59 2.24
CA ALA A 208 -0.94 -21.75 1.92
C ALA A 208 -2.24 -22.37 2.42
N PRO A 209 -3.22 -21.57 2.89
CA PRO A 209 -4.57 -22.00 3.15
C PRO A 209 -5.22 -22.60 1.88
N ALA A 210 -6.07 -23.62 2.03
CA ALA A 210 -6.77 -24.25 0.91
C ALA A 210 -7.59 -23.25 0.07
N ARG A 211 -8.11 -22.21 0.72
CA ARG A 211 -8.70 -21.02 0.11
C ARG A 211 -8.11 -19.81 0.81
N TYR A 212 -7.27 -19.07 0.11
CA TYR A 212 -6.68 -17.86 0.66
C TYR A 212 -7.56 -16.64 0.33
N GLU A 213 -8.42 -16.31 1.28
CA GLU A 213 -9.25 -15.12 1.26
C GLU A 213 -8.64 -14.11 2.23
N VAL A 214 -8.45 -12.88 1.77
CA VAL A 214 -7.87 -11.79 2.55
C VAL A 214 -8.86 -10.63 2.65
N GLU A 215 -8.83 -9.94 3.77
CA GLU A 215 -9.53 -8.68 3.97
C GLU A 215 -8.56 -7.52 3.79
N ILE A 216 -8.95 -6.54 2.97
CA ILE A 216 -8.20 -5.29 2.78
C ILE A 216 -9.00 -4.18 3.44
N GLY A 217 -8.47 -3.61 4.51
CA GLY A 217 -9.03 -2.43 5.15
C GLY A 217 -8.60 -1.16 4.40
N TRP A 218 -9.58 -0.33 4.05
CA TRP A 218 -9.38 1.00 3.48
C TRP A 218 -9.82 2.04 4.48
N TYR A 219 -8.96 3.00 4.75
CA TYR A 219 -9.21 4.09 5.70
C TYR A 219 -8.92 5.42 5.03
N VAL A 220 -9.86 6.33 5.05
CA VAL A 220 -9.61 7.74 4.73
C VAL A 220 -9.70 8.53 6.01
N ALA A 221 -8.64 9.21 6.36
CA ALA A 221 -8.59 10.06 7.54
C ALA A 221 -8.28 11.51 7.16
N ARG A 222 -8.76 12.44 7.95
CA ARG A 222 -8.49 13.86 7.84
C ARG A 222 -7.61 14.30 8.99
N LYS A 223 -6.57 15.06 8.69
CA LYS A 223 -5.75 15.72 9.70
C LYS A 223 -6.48 16.95 10.25
N SER A 224 -6.57 17.06 11.57
CA SER A 224 -7.14 18.20 12.26
C SER A 224 -6.36 19.50 12.03
#